data_d51c638aa5b27361abfd782f4a4289ee
#
_entry.id   d51c638aa5b27361abfd782f4a4289ee
#
_cell.length_a   1.000
_cell.length_b   1.000
_cell.length_c   1.000
_cell.angle_alpha   90.00
_cell.angle_beta   90.00
_cell.angle_gamma   90.00
#
_symmetry.space_group_name_H-M   'P 1'
#
loop_
_entity.id
_entity.type
_entity.pdbx_description
1 polymer ?
#
loop_
_entity_poly.entity_id
_entity_poly.type
_entity_poly.pdbx_seq_one_letter_code
_entity_poly.pdbx_strand_id
1 'polypeptide(L)'
;VGSKVVFLQKISGLNIPQIGLLGGLVFSLLAFQLEPPEGLSGDGWLVLVIALWMAIWWMTEAVPIAVTALVPLVLFPILNLGTITSVGSSYAGKAVFLTLGGFIIGLAIQRWNLHSRIAMETVKRVGIEPKGVIGGFMLASAFLSMWITNTATTVMMLPIALSVALLLQSEGEGDAVSKAAFGTSLMLGLSYSASIGGMMTLIGTSTNVMFKGYFEQNYGLEIDFLDWMMVGVPIGITLLVIVWWMLTFVLFPCEMIGHKGIGKIIDKKLDDLGEMSNAEIRTLLVFVLTASLWIGKGLIEPFLGGLVLNDASIAIFGA
;
A
#
# COMPACT_ATOMS: atom_id res chain seq x y z
N VAL A 1 -3.35 8.87 26.96
CA VAL A 1 -2.30 7.83 26.89
C VAL A 1 -0.92 8.51 26.88
N GLY A 2 -0.71 9.57 26.09
CA GLY A 2 0.59 10.25 25.98
C GLY A 2 1.20 10.76 27.31
N SER A 3 0.39 11.29 28.23
CA SER A 3 0.90 11.84 29.50
C SER A 3 1.47 10.79 30.46
N LYS A 4 0.90 9.59 30.50
CA LYS A 4 1.42 8.48 31.34
C LYS A 4 2.72 7.90 30.77
N VAL A 5 2.86 7.85 29.46
CA VAL A 5 4.09 7.35 28.79
C VAL A 5 5.24 8.34 29.02
N VAL A 6 5.00 9.64 28.90
CA VAL A 6 5.99 10.69 29.21
C VAL A 6 6.39 10.68 30.68
N PHE A 7 5.44 10.38 31.60
CA PHE A 7 5.72 10.25 33.02
C PHE A 7 6.61 9.04 33.33
N LEU A 8 6.37 7.87 32.73
CA LEU A 8 7.21 6.67 32.86
C LEU A 8 8.62 6.91 32.32
N GLN A 9 8.74 7.59 31.18
CA GLN A 9 10.00 7.98 30.58
C GLN A 9 10.84 8.89 31.50
N LYS A 10 10.17 9.79 32.23
CA LYS A 10 10.82 10.69 33.18
C LYS A 10 11.32 10.00 34.46
N ILE A 11 10.69 8.89 34.86
CA ILE A 11 11.07 8.10 36.06
C ILE A 11 12.15 7.06 35.77
N SER A 12 12.06 6.39 34.59
CA SER A 12 12.95 5.25 34.27
C SER A 12 14.23 5.65 33.53
N GLY A 13 14.29 6.86 32.97
CA GLY A 13 15.36 7.26 32.05
C GLY A 13 15.35 6.51 30.69
N LEU A 14 14.38 5.60 30.49
CA LEU A 14 14.23 4.78 29.28
C LEU A 14 13.36 5.49 28.24
N ASN A 15 13.68 5.34 26.98
CA ASN A 15 12.82 5.80 25.88
C ASN A 15 11.71 4.78 25.55
N ILE A 16 10.71 5.19 24.76
CA ILE A 16 9.53 4.36 24.42
C ILE A 16 9.93 2.99 23.84
N PRO A 17 10.89 2.88 22.88
CA PRO A 17 11.34 1.59 22.37
C PRO A 17 11.94 0.67 23.48
N GLN A 18 12.73 1.22 24.39
CA GLN A 18 13.32 0.44 25.48
C GLN A 18 12.26 -0.06 26.48
N ILE A 19 11.27 0.78 26.79
CA ILE A 19 10.13 0.38 27.64
C ILE A 19 9.33 -0.73 26.94
N GLY A 20 9.09 -0.62 25.64
CA GLY A 20 8.41 -1.64 24.85
C GLY A 20 9.18 -2.95 24.77
N LEU A 21 10.50 -2.87 24.58
CA LEU A 21 11.37 -4.05 24.53
C LEU A 21 11.28 -4.87 25.83
N LEU A 22 11.53 -4.21 26.96
CA LEU A 22 11.48 -4.86 28.27
C LEU A 22 10.04 -5.22 28.66
N GLY A 23 9.09 -4.34 28.43
CA GLY A 23 7.68 -4.55 28.76
C GLY A 23 7.06 -5.73 28.01
N GLY A 24 7.35 -5.88 26.73
CA GLY A 24 6.88 -7.02 25.92
C GLY A 24 7.47 -8.35 26.42
N LEU A 25 8.77 -8.38 26.73
CA LEU A 25 9.43 -9.56 27.28
C LEU A 25 8.87 -9.94 28.67
N VAL A 26 8.80 -8.99 29.59
CA VAL A 26 8.29 -9.23 30.95
C VAL A 26 6.83 -9.65 30.91
N PHE A 27 6.01 -8.98 30.11
CA PHE A 27 4.61 -9.34 29.91
C PHE A 27 4.47 -10.79 29.45
N SER A 28 5.18 -11.19 28.39
CA SER A 28 5.07 -12.55 27.85
C SER A 28 5.57 -13.63 28.80
N LEU A 29 6.71 -13.37 29.50
CA LEU A 29 7.23 -14.30 30.50
C LEU A 29 6.25 -14.53 31.66
N LEU A 30 5.57 -13.50 32.11
CA LEU A 30 4.52 -13.61 33.15
C LEU A 30 3.27 -14.29 32.59
N ALA A 31 2.83 -13.91 31.40
CA ALA A 31 1.63 -14.47 30.79
C ALA A 31 1.76 -15.96 30.43
N PHE A 32 2.95 -16.43 30.06
CA PHE A 32 3.19 -17.87 29.82
C PHE A 32 3.05 -18.74 31.08
N GLN A 33 3.09 -18.16 32.26
CA GLN A 33 2.92 -18.87 33.53
C GLN A 33 1.46 -18.90 34.00
N LEU A 34 0.58 -18.15 33.36
CA LEU A 34 -0.84 -18.11 33.69
C LEU A 34 -1.58 -19.22 32.99
N GLU A 35 -2.62 -19.73 33.65
CA GLU A 35 -3.56 -20.67 33.02
C GLU A 35 -4.39 -19.98 31.94
N PRO A 36 -4.70 -20.70 30.84
CA PRO A 36 -5.55 -20.14 29.80
C PRO A 36 -6.94 -19.82 30.34
N PRO A 37 -7.57 -18.71 29.89
CA PRO A 37 -8.95 -18.39 30.24
C PRO A 37 -9.93 -19.49 29.79
N GLU A 38 -11.08 -19.60 30.47
CA GLU A 38 -12.15 -20.54 30.09
C GLU A 38 -12.55 -20.36 28.62
N GLY A 39 -12.60 -21.47 27.88
CA GLY A 39 -12.96 -21.51 26.46
C GLY A 39 -11.77 -21.33 25.49
N LEU A 40 -10.55 -21.09 25.97
CA LEU A 40 -9.35 -21.00 25.14
C LEU A 40 -8.45 -22.22 25.39
N SER A 41 -7.99 -22.88 24.31
CA SER A 41 -7.01 -23.96 24.42
C SER A 41 -5.65 -23.44 24.90
N GLY A 42 -4.82 -24.31 25.49
CA GLY A 42 -3.45 -23.96 25.91
C GLY A 42 -2.62 -23.40 24.74
N ASP A 43 -2.69 -24.05 23.58
CA ASP A 43 -2.00 -23.60 22.37
C ASP A 43 -2.53 -22.23 21.90
N GLY A 44 -3.86 -22.04 21.94
CA GLY A 44 -4.48 -20.75 21.61
C GLY A 44 -4.03 -19.63 22.56
N TRP A 45 -3.85 -19.94 23.84
CA TRP A 45 -3.32 -18.99 24.83
C TRP A 45 -1.88 -18.59 24.50
N LEU A 46 -1.01 -19.55 24.20
CA LEU A 46 0.38 -19.28 23.83
C LEU A 46 0.48 -18.40 22.57
N VAL A 47 -0.33 -18.71 21.55
CA VAL A 47 -0.40 -17.90 20.33
C VAL A 47 -0.87 -16.46 20.64
N LEU A 48 -1.89 -16.30 21.49
CA LEU A 48 -2.38 -14.97 21.90
C LEU A 48 -1.30 -14.17 22.63
N VAL A 49 -0.59 -14.79 23.57
CA VAL A 49 0.52 -14.11 24.31
C VAL A 49 1.62 -13.64 23.35
N ILE A 50 2.01 -14.49 22.39
CA ILE A 50 3.01 -14.12 21.38
C ILE A 50 2.49 -12.98 20.50
N ALA A 51 1.23 -13.01 20.06
CA ALA A 51 0.62 -11.95 19.27
C ALA A 51 0.60 -10.61 20.03
N LEU A 52 0.26 -10.62 21.33
CA LEU A 52 0.29 -9.41 22.17
C LEU A 52 1.71 -8.89 22.38
N TRP A 53 2.69 -9.78 22.55
CA TRP A 53 4.10 -9.39 22.60
C TRP A 53 4.54 -8.68 21.32
N MET A 54 4.25 -9.28 20.17
CA MET A 54 4.54 -8.67 18.87
C MET A 54 3.83 -7.32 18.71
N ALA A 55 2.57 -7.20 19.12
CA ALA A 55 1.82 -5.95 19.08
C ALA A 55 2.48 -4.85 19.93
N ILE A 56 2.93 -5.18 21.14
CA ILE A 56 3.67 -4.25 22.00
C ILE A 56 4.95 -3.76 21.29
N TRP A 57 5.71 -4.65 20.69
CA TRP A 57 6.95 -4.31 19.99
C TRP A 57 6.69 -3.49 18.71
N TRP A 58 5.64 -3.80 17.96
CA TRP A 58 5.25 -2.99 16.78
C TRP A 58 4.78 -1.61 17.17
N MET A 59 3.96 -1.48 18.21
CA MET A 59 3.43 -0.18 18.64
C MET A 59 4.48 0.73 19.25
N THR A 60 5.51 0.17 19.84
CA THR A 60 6.60 0.91 20.51
C THR A 60 7.84 1.05 19.64
N GLU A 61 7.86 0.41 18.46
CA GLU A 61 9.03 0.31 17.59
C GLU A 61 10.27 -0.18 18.37
N ALA A 62 10.05 -1.13 19.28
CA ALA A 62 11.08 -1.67 20.18
C ALA A 62 12.26 -2.28 19.41
N VAL A 63 11.94 -2.95 18.30
CA VAL A 63 12.89 -3.49 17.31
C VAL A 63 12.31 -3.24 15.92
N PRO A 64 13.11 -3.32 14.84
CA PRO A 64 12.58 -3.17 13.47
C PRO A 64 11.39 -4.11 13.22
N ILE A 65 10.37 -3.62 12.53
CA ILE A 65 9.10 -4.33 12.27
C ILE A 65 9.35 -5.74 11.71
N ALA A 66 10.30 -5.88 10.78
CA ALA A 66 10.67 -7.16 10.19
C ALA A 66 11.26 -8.15 11.20
N VAL A 67 12.02 -7.68 12.23
CA VAL A 67 12.58 -8.52 13.28
C VAL A 67 11.47 -9.05 14.19
N THR A 68 10.53 -8.17 14.59
CA THR A 68 9.34 -8.60 15.35
C THR A 68 8.54 -9.68 14.58
N ALA A 69 8.42 -9.54 13.26
CA ALA A 69 7.71 -10.52 12.44
C ALA A 69 8.36 -11.91 12.44
N LEU A 70 9.64 -12.07 12.83
CA LEU A 70 10.31 -13.37 12.93
C LEU A 70 10.10 -14.07 14.29
N VAL A 71 9.46 -13.43 15.25
CA VAL A 71 9.22 -14.00 16.59
C VAL A 71 8.49 -15.35 16.52
N PRO A 72 7.41 -15.54 15.73
CA PRO A 72 6.73 -16.84 15.62
C PRO A 72 7.62 -17.94 15.05
N LEU A 73 8.54 -17.61 14.13
CA LEU A 73 9.44 -18.59 13.51
C LEU A 73 10.37 -19.24 14.57
N VAL A 74 10.69 -18.49 15.63
CA VAL A 74 11.53 -18.96 16.74
C VAL A 74 10.66 -19.61 17.82
N LEU A 75 9.59 -18.92 18.26
CA LEU A 75 8.84 -19.34 19.44
C LEU A 75 7.87 -20.50 19.19
N PHE A 76 7.25 -20.59 18.03
CA PHE A 76 6.29 -21.66 17.75
C PHE A 76 6.93 -23.05 17.84
N PRO A 77 8.12 -23.29 17.21
CA PRO A 77 8.79 -24.58 17.40
C PRO A 77 9.25 -24.84 18.83
N ILE A 78 9.73 -23.83 19.56
CA ILE A 78 10.18 -23.98 20.95
C ILE A 78 9.02 -24.35 21.88
N LEU A 79 7.83 -23.80 21.63
CA LEU A 79 6.63 -24.03 22.43
C LEU A 79 5.80 -25.22 21.89
N ASN A 80 6.30 -26.00 20.94
CA ASN A 80 5.63 -27.13 20.29
C ASN A 80 4.30 -26.77 19.59
N LEU A 81 4.13 -25.51 19.17
CA LEU A 81 2.97 -25.03 18.40
C LEU A 81 3.07 -25.36 16.89
N GLY A 82 4.19 -25.91 16.47
CA GLY A 82 4.44 -26.36 15.10
C GLY A 82 5.92 -26.66 14.88
N THR A 83 6.25 -27.38 13.81
CA THR A 83 7.64 -27.64 13.44
C THR A 83 8.24 -26.42 12.72
N ILE A 84 9.55 -26.27 12.76
CA ILE A 84 10.24 -25.19 12.01
C ILE A 84 9.89 -25.22 10.52
N THR A 85 9.69 -26.39 9.95
CA THR A 85 9.28 -26.55 8.53
C THR A 85 7.87 -26.06 8.30
N SER A 86 6.90 -26.41 9.16
CA SER A 86 5.50 -25.97 9.02
C SER A 86 5.35 -24.47 9.24
N VAL A 87 6.03 -23.91 10.22
CA VAL A 87 6.02 -22.46 10.47
C VAL A 87 6.75 -21.71 9.36
N GLY A 88 7.92 -22.21 8.94
CA GLY A 88 8.72 -21.62 7.86
C GLY A 88 8.01 -21.61 6.51
N SER A 89 7.19 -22.63 6.21
CA SER A 89 6.41 -22.68 4.97
C SER A 89 5.41 -21.52 4.86
N SER A 90 4.91 -21.00 5.98
CA SER A 90 4.04 -19.81 5.98
C SER A 90 4.79 -18.53 5.56
N TYR A 91 6.10 -18.44 5.85
CA TYR A 91 6.97 -17.33 5.42
C TYR A 91 7.43 -17.44 3.97
N ALA A 92 7.27 -18.58 3.34
CA ALA A 92 7.61 -18.86 1.94
C ALA A 92 6.39 -19.34 1.14
N GLY A 93 5.20 -18.92 1.53
CA GLY A 93 3.96 -19.27 0.85
C GLY A 93 3.76 -18.50 -0.47
N LYS A 94 2.84 -18.99 -1.32
CA LYS A 94 2.48 -18.35 -2.61
C LYS A 94 2.20 -16.85 -2.45
N ALA A 95 1.50 -16.45 -1.38
CA ALA A 95 1.17 -15.06 -1.07
C ALA A 95 2.42 -14.17 -0.88
N VAL A 96 3.44 -14.69 -0.19
CA VAL A 96 4.68 -13.95 0.06
C VAL A 96 5.44 -13.73 -1.25
N PHE A 97 5.57 -14.75 -2.10
CA PHE A 97 6.24 -14.62 -3.40
C PHE A 97 5.50 -13.70 -4.37
N LEU A 98 4.15 -13.75 -4.38
CA LEU A 98 3.35 -12.81 -5.18
C LEU A 98 3.62 -11.36 -4.75
N THR A 99 3.58 -11.10 -3.44
CA THR A 99 3.84 -9.77 -2.89
C THR A 99 5.28 -9.32 -3.13
N LEU A 100 6.27 -10.21 -2.95
CA LEU A 100 7.68 -9.94 -3.18
C LEU A 100 7.94 -9.50 -4.62
N GLY A 101 7.46 -10.28 -5.61
CA GLY A 101 7.64 -9.95 -7.03
C GLY A 101 6.95 -8.63 -7.38
N GLY A 102 5.70 -8.43 -6.93
CA GLY A 102 4.99 -7.15 -7.12
C GLY A 102 5.74 -5.96 -6.53
N PHE A 103 6.32 -6.08 -5.34
CA PHE A 103 7.11 -5.01 -4.73
C PHE A 103 8.41 -4.73 -5.47
N ILE A 104 9.12 -5.74 -5.98
CA ILE A 104 10.33 -5.53 -6.78
C ILE A 104 9.99 -4.75 -8.06
N ILE A 105 8.93 -5.14 -8.77
CA ILE A 105 8.44 -4.40 -9.94
C ILE A 105 8.07 -2.95 -9.55
N GLY A 106 7.35 -2.76 -8.44
CA GLY A 106 7.01 -1.44 -7.91
C GLY A 106 8.24 -0.60 -7.59
N LEU A 107 9.28 -1.17 -6.97
CA LEU A 107 10.54 -0.50 -6.70
C LEU A 107 11.29 -0.12 -7.99
N ALA A 108 11.23 -0.94 -9.05
CA ALA A 108 11.79 -0.59 -10.34
C ALA A 108 11.07 0.60 -10.98
N ILE A 109 9.73 0.63 -10.92
CA ILE A 109 8.91 1.78 -11.37
C ILE A 109 9.31 3.05 -10.62
N GLN A 110 9.58 2.96 -9.31
CA GLN A 110 10.05 4.07 -8.49
C GLN A 110 11.48 4.49 -8.85
N ARG A 111 12.39 3.53 -8.94
CA ARG A 111 13.82 3.77 -9.18
C ARG A 111 14.06 4.57 -10.46
N TRP A 112 13.29 4.29 -11.49
CA TRP A 112 13.45 4.90 -12.82
C TRP A 112 12.47 6.04 -13.10
N ASN A 113 11.78 6.58 -12.07
CA ASN A 113 10.83 7.69 -12.16
C ASN A 113 9.65 7.48 -13.14
N LEU A 114 9.39 6.24 -13.55
CA LEU A 114 8.28 5.93 -14.45
C LEU A 114 6.92 6.35 -13.83
N HIS A 115 6.78 6.21 -12.50
CA HIS A 115 5.60 6.66 -11.76
C HIS A 115 5.32 8.17 -11.92
N SER A 116 6.38 9.00 -11.87
CA SER A 116 6.24 10.46 -12.03
C SER A 116 5.77 10.83 -13.43
N ARG A 117 6.30 10.16 -14.44
CA ARG A 117 5.88 10.36 -15.83
C ARG A 117 4.43 9.97 -16.04
N ILE A 118 4.03 8.77 -15.60
CA ILE A 118 2.64 8.30 -15.68
C ILE A 118 1.70 9.29 -14.98
N ALA A 119 2.08 9.76 -13.78
CA ALA A 119 1.29 10.70 -13.01
C ALA A 119 1.11 12.04 -13.74
N MET A 120 2.19 12.65 -14.20
CA MET A 120 2.13 13.97 -14.88
C MET A 120 1.37 13.89 -16.19
N GLU A 121 1.60 12.85 -16.97
CA GLU A 121 0.86 12.62 -18.21
C GLU A 121 -0.64 12.41 -17.98
N THR A 122 -1.02 11.72 -16.91
CA THR A 122 -2.42 11.53 -16.52
C THR A 122 -3.06 12.86 -16.14
N VAL A 123 -2.42 13.65 -15.28
CA VAL A 123 -2.94 14.96 -14.85
C VAL A 123 -3.08 15.89 -16.04
N LYS A 124 -2.09 15.92 -16.95
CA LYS A 124 -2.14 16.73 -18.17
C LYS A 124 -3.32 16.41 -19.06
N ARG A 125 -3.69 15.12 -19.20
CA ARG A 125 -4.81 14.68 -20.04
C ARG A 125 -6.19 14.95 -19.44
N VAL A 126 -6.32 14.88 -18.10
CA VAL A 126 -7.61 15.09 -17.41
C VAL A 126 -8.02 16.57 -17.44
N GLY A 127 -7.05 17.49 -17.43
CA GLY A 127 -7.27 18.92 -17.58
C GLY A 127 -6.67 19.76 -16.45
N ILE A 128 -6.58 21.06 -16.75
CA ILE A 128 -5.91 22.05 -15.87
C ILE A 128 -6.87 22.84 -14.96
N GLU A 129 -8.18 22.58 -15.07
CA GLU A 129 -9.16 23.14 -14.14
C GLU A 129 -8.98 22.52 -12.74
N PRO A 130 -9.23 23.24 -11.64
CA PRO A 130 -8.99 22.76 -10.29
C PRO A 130 -9.60 21.39 -9.99
N LYS A 131 -10.86 21.18 -10.35
CA LYS A 131 -11.56 19.89 -10.18
C LYS A 131 -10.96 18.78 -11.06
N GLY A 132 -10.56 19.12 -12.28
CA GLY A 132 -9.85 18.23 -13.20
C GLY A 132 -8.49 17.83 -12.67
N VAL A 133 -7.72 18.79 -12.11
CA VAL A 133 -6.43 18.53 -11.49
C VAL A 133 -6.58 17.54 -10.33
N ILE A 134 -7.54 17.77 -9.41
CA ILE A 134 -7.83 16.83 -8.33
C ILE A 134 -8.15 15.45 -8.89
N GLY A 135 -9.05 15.35 -9.88
CA GLY A 135 -9.41 14.09 -10.54
C GLY A 135 -8.21 13.40 -11.21
N GLY A 136 -7.36 14.17 -11.88
CA GLY A 136 -6.14 13.67 -12.51
C GLY A 136 -5.14 13.08 -11.53
N PHE A 137 -4.90 13.78 -10.40
CA PHE A 137 -4.07 13.26 -9.32
C PHE A 137 -4.68 12.01 -8.68
N MET A 138 -6.01 11.99 -8.49
CA MET A 138 -6.71 10.83 -7.95
C MET A 138 -6.62 9.63 -8.89
N LEU A 139 -6.81 9.82 -10.19
CA LEU A 139 -6.67 8.75 -11.19
C LEU A 139 -5.24 8.21 -11.25
N ALA A 140 -4.26 9.10 -11.30
CA ALA A 140 -2.84 8.73 -11.31
C ALA A 140 -2.46 7.96 -10.05
N SER A 141 -2.86 8.46 -8.88
CA SER A 141 -2.59 7.83 -7.60
C SER A 141 -3.26 6.47 -7.49
N ALA A 142 -4.54 6.34 -7.88
CA ALA A 142 -5.24 5.07 -7.87
C ALA A 142 -4.56 4.06 -8.80
N PHE A 143 -4.24 4.47 -10.03
CA PHE A 143 -3.56 3.58 -10.99
C PHE A 143 -2.20 3.11 -10.50
N LEU A 144 -1.38 4.00 -9.96
CA LEU A 144 -0.07 3.62 -9.41
C LEU A 144 -0.22 2.69 -8.20
N SER A 145 -1.19 2.98 -7.33
CA SER A 145 -1.41 2.20 -6.12
C SER A 145 -1.99 0.79 -6.37
N MET A 146 -2.46 0.51 -7.57
CA MET A 146 -2.77 -0.87 -8.00
C MET A 146 -1.52 -1.77 -8.02
N TRP A 147 -0.32 -1.19 -8.18
CA TRP A 147 0.94 -1.89 -8.45
C TRP A 147 2.03 -1.62 -7.40
N ILE A 148 1.90 -0.52 -6.68
CA ILE A 148 2.84 -0.04 -5.67
C ILE A 148 2.05 0.18 -4.38
N THR A 149 2.68 0.06 -3.20
CA THR A 149 1.97 0.27 -1.93
C THR A 149 1.34 1.66 -1.82
N ASN A 150 0.20 1.76 -1.15
CA ASN A 150 -0.56 3.01 -0.97
C ASN A 150 0.32 4.12 -0.36
N THR A 151 1.10 3.77 0.66
CA THR A 151 2.02 4.71 1.33
C THR A 151 3.08 5.22 0.39
N ALA A 152 3.73 4.33 -0.37
CA ALA A 152 4.76 4.73 -1.33
C ALA A 152 4.18 5.64 -2.42
N THR A 153 3.01 5.29 -2.97
CA THR A 153 2.31 6.11 -3.96
C THR A 153 2.01 7.50 -3.41
N THR A 154 1.44 7.58 -2.20
CA THR A 154 1.08 8.86 -1.58
C THR A 154 2.30 9.72 -1.32
N VAL A 155 3.37 9.15 -0.73
CA VAL A 155 4.60 9.88 -0.42
C VAL A 155 5.29 10.41 -1.68
N MET A 156 5.30 9.64 -2.78
CA MET A 156 5.89 10.06 -4.05
C MET A 156 5.09 11.15 -4.74
N MET A 157 3.77 11.08 -4.70
CA MET A 157 2.90 12.06 -5.33
C MET A 157 2.76 13.36 -4.52
N LEU A 158 2.99 13.30 -3.21
CA LEU A 158 2.81 14.42 -2.29
C LEU A 158 3.62 15.68 -2.67
N PRO A 159 4.93 15.62 -2.98
CA PRO A 159 5.70 16.82 -3.35
C PRO A 159 5.16 17.51 -4.60
N ILE A 160 4.64 16.74 -5.55
CA ILE A 160 4.09 17.26 -6.80
C ILE A 160 2.74 17.93 -6.53
N ALA A 161 1.85 17.24 -5.81
CA ALA A 161 0.55 17.77 -5.41
C ALA A 161 0.70 19.04 -4.55
N LEU A 162 1.67 19.05 -3.63
CA LEU A 162 1.98 20.22 -2.80
C LEU A 162 2.47 21.40 -3.65
N SER A 163 3.34 21.17 -4.63
CA SER A 163 3.82 22.23 -5.54
C SER A 163 2.66 22.87 -6.31
N VAL A 164 1.70 22.06 -6.77
CA VAL A 164 0.50 22.56 -7.47
C VAL A 164 -0.42 23.31 -6.51
N ALA A 165 -0.61 22.80 -5.29
CA ALA A 165 -1.44 23.47 -4.27
C ALA A 165 -0.85 24.84 -3.88
N LEU A 166 0.46 24.93 -3.66
CA LEU A 166 1.14 26.17 -3.30
C LEU A 166 1.09 27.21 -4.42
N LEU A 167 1.22 26.78 -5.67
CA LEU A 167 1.08 27.71 -6.80
C LEU A 167 -0.32 28.32 -6.85
N LEU A 168 -1.36 27.49 -6.73
CA LEU A 168 -2.73 28.00 -6.73
C LEU A 168 -3.02 28.89 -5.52
N GLN A 169 -2.39 28.64 -4.39
CA GLN A 169 -2.48 29.54 -3.23
C GLN A 169 -1.85 30.91 -3.50
N SER A 170 -0.72 30.97 -4.21
CA SER A 170 0.01 32.21 -4.48
C SER A 170 -0.53 32.99 -5.68
N GLU A 171 -0.83 32.32 -6.77
CA GLU A 171 -1.16 32.93 -8.06
C GLU A 171 -2.60 32.68 -8.54
N GLY A 172 -3.33 31.74 -7.92
CA GLY A 172 -4.70 31.40 -8.32
C GLY A 172 -5.68 32.53 -8.06
N GLU A 173 -6.65 32.71 -8.95
CA GLU A 173 -7.80 33.59 -8.75
C GLU A 173 -8.83 32.86 -7.88
N GLY A 174 -9.25 33.50 -6.80
CA GLY A 174 -10.20 32.98 -5.82
C GLY A 174 -9.93 33.51 -4.41
N ASP A 175 -10.90 33.34 -3.54
CA ASP A 175 -10.78 33.71 -2.14
C ASP A 175 -9.91 32.72 -1.35
N ALA A 176 -9.50 33.13 -0.15
CA ALA A 176 -8.64 32.29 0.70
C ALA A 176 -9.31 30.94 1.09
N VAL A 177 -10.63 30.92 1.18
CA VAL A 177 -11.39 29.71 1.53
C VAL A 177 -11.36 28.71 0.39
N SER A 178 -11.61 29.14 -0.85
CA SER A 178 -11.55 28.29 -2.05
C SER A 178 -10.15 27.74 -2.28
N LYS A 179 -9.10 28.53 -2.03
CA LYS A 179 -7.70 28.10 -2.13
C LYS A 179 -7.35 27.02 -1.10
N ALA A 180 -7.80 27.20 0.15
CA ALA A 180 -7.62 26.22 1.20
C ALA A 180 -8.42 24.93 0.91
N ALA A 181 -9.65 25.06 0.42
CA ALA A 181 -10.51 23.94 0.01
C ALA A 181 -9.86 23.11 -1.10
N PHE A 182 -9.28 23.74 -2.13
CA PHE A 182 -8.54 23.05 -3.17
C PHE A 182 -7.36 22.25 -2.60
N GLY A 183 -6.50 22.86 -1.80
CA GLY A 183 -5.35 22.20 -1.19
C GLY A 183 -5.76 20.98 -0.35
N THR A 184 -6.80 21.13 0.49
CA THR A 184 -7.34 20.05 1.32
C THR A 184 -7.92 18.94 0.47
N SER A 185 -8.72 19.28 -0.53
CA SER A 185 -9.35 18.33 -1.46
C SER A 185 -8.30 17.54 -2.25
N LEU A 186 -7.23 18.20 -2.70
CA LEU A 186 -6.13 17.56 -3.43
C LEU A 186 -5.37 16.56 -2.55
N MET A 187 -5.04 16.95 -1.30
CA MET A 187 -4.30 16.06 -0.38
C MET A 187 -5.15 14.87 0.08
N LEU A 188 -6.41 15.08 0.43
CA LEU A 188 -7.33 14.01 0.79
C LEU A 188 -7.63 13.12 -0.42
N GLY A 189 -7.87 13.71 -1.60
CA GLY A 189 -8.08 12.99 -2.84
C GLY A 189 -6.92 12.06 -3.19
N LEU A 190 -5.69 12.56 -3.05
CA LEU A 190 -4.47 11.78 -3.24
C LEU A 190 -4.40 10.56 -2.31
N SER A 191 -4.66 10.75 -1.02
CA SER A 191 -4.58 9.70 -0.02
C SER A 191 -5.69 8.65 -0.18
N TYR A 192 -6.94 9.09 -0.34
CA TYR A 192 -8.06 8.17 -0.53
C TYR A 192 -7.96 7.39 -1.83
N SER A 193 -7.54 8.05 -2.92
CA SER A 193 -7.38 7.36 -4.20
C SER A 193 -6.26 6.32 -4.19
N ALA A 194 -5.17 6.56 -3.45
CA ALA A 194 -4.15 5.54 -3.23
C ALA A 194 -4.73 4.31 -2.51
N SER A 195 -5.52 4.52 -1.46
CA SER A 195 -6.17 3.42 -0.73
C SER A 195 -7.19 2.66 -1.60
N ILE A 196 -7.98 3.38 -2.39
CA ILE A 196 -8.95 2.81 -3.33
C ILE A 196 -8.22 2.02 -4.43
N GLY A 197 -7.17 2.57 -5.02
CA GLY A 197 -6.34 1.89 -6.02
C GLY A 197 -5.73 0.60 -5.51
N GLY A 198 -5.22 0.62 -4.27
CA GLY A 198 -4.67 -0.56 -3.61
C GLY A 198 -5.66 -1.72 -3.45
N MET A 199 -6.96 -1.45 -3.39
CA MET A 199 -7.98 -2.51 -3.35
C MET A 199 -8.27 -3.15 -4.70
N MET A 200 -7.93 -2.48 -5.82
CA MET A 200 -8.31 -2.91 -7.16
C MET A 200 -7.55 -4.14 -7.66
N THR A 201 -6.34 -4.41 -7.14
CA THR A 201 -5.53 -5.58 -7.51
C THR A 201 -5.07 -6.37 -6.30
N LEU A 202 -4.66 -7.62 -6.49
CA LEU A 202 -4.13 -8.45 -5.42
C LEU A 202 -2.85 -7.88 -4.79
N ILE A 203 -1.97 -7.27 -5.59
CA ILE A 203 -0.66 -6.77 -5.14
C ILE A 203 -0.68 -5.33 -4.64
N GLY A 204 -1.75 -4.58 -4.88
CA GLY A 204 -1.85 -3.19 -4.45
C GLY A 204 -1.78 -3.00 -2.93
N THR A 205 -2.26 -3.98 -2.16
CA THR A 205 -2.05 -4.05 -0.71
C THR A 205 -1.91 -5.49 -0.23
N SER A 206 -1.03 -5.72 0.75
CA SER A 206 -0.80 -7.03 1.34
C SER A 206 -2.05 -7.66 1.97
N THR A 207 -3.00 -6.84 2.42
CA THR A 207 -4.28 -7.30 2.98
C THR A 207 -5.09 -8.12 1.97
N ASN A 208 -5.08 -7.75 0.69
CA ASN A 208 -5.77 -8.49 -0.37
C ASN A 208 -5.17 -9.90 -0.55
N VAL A 209 -3.84 -9.97 -0.55
CA VAL A 209 -3.12 -11.25 -0.68
C VAL A 209 -3.33 -12.13 0.55
N MET A 210 -3.39 -11.54 1.75
CA MET A 210 -3.72 -12.26 2.98
C MET A 210 -5.15 -12.80 2.94
N PHE A 211 -6.11 -11.99 2.48
CA PHE A 211 -7.49 -12.44 2.30
C PHE A 211 -7.57 -13.61 1.31
N LYS A 212 -6.91 -13.50 0.14
CA LYS A 212 -6.80 -14.60 -0.83
C LYS A 212 -6.28 -15.87 -0.18
N GLY A 213 -5.15 -15.79 0.52
CA GLY A 213 -4.54 -16.96 1.18
C GLY A 213 -5.43 -17.58 2.24
N TYR A 214 -6.11 -16.76 3.05
CA TYR A 214 -7.09 -17.23 4.03
C TYR A 214 -8.28 -17.92 3.36
N PHE A 215 -8.78 -17.36 2.26
CA PHE A 215 -9.92 -17.90 1.54
C PHE A 215 -9.60 -19.23 0.85
N GLU A 216 -8.43 -19.33 0.22
CA GLU A 216 -7.94 -20.58 -0.36
C GLU A 216 -7.78 -21.69 0.70
N GLN A 217 -7.19 -21.34 1.85
CA GLN A 217 -6.93 -22.31 2.91
C GLN A 217 -8.20 -22.83 3.58
N ASN A 218 -9.22 -21.98 3.77
CA ASN A 218 -10.42 -22.38 4.53
C ASN A 218 -11.56 -22.88 3.65
N TYR A 219 -11.62 -22.47 2.38
CA TYR A 219 -12.73 -22.82 1.48
C TYR A 219 -12.27 -23.63 0.26
N GLY A 220 -10.97 -23.80 0.05
CA GLY A 220 -10.43 -24.54 -1.10
C GLY A 220 -10.68 -23.88 -2.46
N LEU A 221 -11.06 -22.59 -2.47
CA LEU A 221 -11.34 -21.85 -3.69
C LEU A 221 -10.16 -20.92 -4.01
N GLU A 222 -9.53 -21.14 -5.16
CA GLU A 222 -8.47 -20.26 -5.64
C GLU A 222 -9.08 -18.97 -6.24
N ILE A 223 -8.55 -17.83 -5.87
CA ILE A 223 -8.89 -16.51 -6.42
C ILE A 223 -7.71 -16.05 -7.26
N ASP A 224 -7.85 -16.04 -8.57
CA ASP A 224 -6.81 -15.56 -9.48
C ASP A 224 -6.73 -14.02 -9.51
N PHE A 225 -5.64 -13.52 -10.06
CA PHE A 225 -5.40 -12.08 -10.17
C PHE A 225 -6.52 -11.37 -10.95
N LEU A 226 -6.97 -11.97 -12.05
CA LEU A 226 -8.05 -11.43 -12.86
C LEU A 226 -9.41 -11.48 -12.13
N ASP A 227 -9.71 -12.58 -11.41
CA ASP A 227 -10.94 -12.70 -10.62
C ASP A 227 -11.08 -11.58 -9.60
N TRP A 228 -9.97 -11.29 -8.91
CA TRP A 228 -9.92 -10.16 -7.99
C TRP A 228 -10.19 -8.83 -8.70
N MET A 229 -9.54 -8.59 -9.85
CA MET A 229 -9.71 -7.35 -10.62
C MET A 229 -11.13 -7.19 -11.16
N MET A 230 -11.80 -8.27 -11.58
CA MET A 230 -13.19 -8.20 -12.08
C MET A 230 -14.17 -7.65 -11.03
N VAL A 231 -13.87 -7.80 -9.76
CA VAL A 231 -14.67 -7.25 -8.65
C VAL A 231 -14.06 -5.94 -8.15
N GLY A 232 -12.75 -5.92 -7.90
CA GLY A 232 -12.04 -4.81 -7.29
C GLY A 232 -12.01 -3.55 -8.14
N VAL A 233 -11.81 -3.68 -9.45
CA VAL A 233 -11.72 -2.53 -10.37
C VAL A 233 -13.07 -1.80 -10.51
N PRO A 234 -14.21 -2.46 -10.78
CA PRO A 234 -15.50 -1.77 -10.83
C PRO A 234 -15.86 -1.07 -9.51
N ILE A 235 -15.65 -1.74 -8.39
CA ILE A 235 -15.90 -1.14 -7.07
C ILE A 235 -14.99 0.07 -6.86
N GLY A 236 -13.70 -0.07 -7.14
CA GLY A 236 -12.73 1.00 -6.98
C GLY A 236 -13.00 2.20 -7.86
N ILE A 237 -13.36 2.00 -9.14
CA ILE A 237 -13.74 3.10 -10.04
C ILE A 237 -14.98 3.82 -9.48
N THR A 238 -16.00 3.09 -9.05
CA THR A 238 -17.20 3.66 -8.46
C THR A 238 -16.87 4.50 -7.22
N LEU A 239 -16.08 3.98 -6.30
CA LEU A 239 -15.63 4.70 -5.11
C LEU A 239 -14.80 5.93 -5.47
N LEU A 240 -13.92 5.82 -6.46
CA LEU A 240 -13.08 6.93 -6.91
C LEU A 240 -13.92 8.11 -7.42
N VAL A 241 -14.95 7.82 -8.23
CA VAL A 241 -15.89 8.85 -8.72
C VAL A 241 -16.68 9.46 -7.57
N ILE A 242 -17.20 8.64 -6.65
CA ILE A 242 -17.96 9.13 -5.49
C ILE A 242 -17.08 10.04 -4.62
N VAL A 243 -15.86 9.60 -4.28
CA VAL A 243 -14.95 10.37 -3.43
C VAL A 243 -14.51 11.66 -4.13
N TRP A 244 -14.19 11.61 -5.42
CA TRP A 244 -13.90 12.81 -6.21
C TRP A 244 -15.06 13.81 -6.18
N TRP A 245 -16.28 13.33 -6.44
CA TRP A 245 -17.47 14.16 -6.40
C TRP A 245 -17.73 14.74 -5.01
N MET A 246 -17.65 13.93 -3.97
CA MET A 246 -17.81 14.38 -2.59
C MET A 246 -16.79 15.46 -2.20
N LEU A 247 -15.52 15.23 -2.52
CA LEU A 247 -14.45 16.17 -2.16
C LEU A 247 -14.57 17.49 -2.91
N THR A 248 -14.93 17.46 -4.20
CA THR A 248 -14.88 18.66 -5.05
C THR A 248 -16.18 19.45 -5.11
N PHE A 249 -17.33 18.83 -4.79
CA PHE A 249 -18.64 19.50 -4.88
C PHE A 249 -19.36 19.62 -3.56
N VAL A 250 -19.11 18.74 -2.59
CA VAL A 250 -19.88 18.69 -1.34
C VAL A 250 -19.06 19.20 -0.14
N LEU A 251 -17.89 18.59 0.10
CA LEU A 251 -17.11 18.85 1.30
C LEU A 251 -16.21 20.09 1.18
N PHE A 252 -15.56 20.23 0.03
CA PHE A 252 -14.60 21.30 -0.24
C PHE A 252 -14.87 21.90 -1.63
N PRO A 253 -16.04 22.54 -1.84
CA PRO A 253 -16.34 23.16 -3.13
C PRO A 253 -15.28 24.22 -3.42
N CYS A 254 -14.56 24.08 -4.52
CA CYS A 254 -13.60 25.05 -4.97
C CYS A 254 -14.11 25.74 -6.25
N GLU A 255 -14.51 26.99 -6.12
CA GLU A 255 -14.96 27.85 -7.23
C GLU A 255 -13.80 28.70 -7.75
N MET A 256 -12.65 28.07 -7.95
CA MET A 256 -11.47 28.76 -8.46
C MET A 256 -11.48 28.73 -10.01
N ILE A 257 -11.07 29.83 -10.60
CA ILE A 257 -10.78 29.87 -12.03
C ILE A 257 -9.44 29.17 -12.26
N GLY A 258 -9.41 28.23 -13.18
CA GLY A 258 -8.21 27.48 -13.52
C GLY A 258 -7.09 28.41 -13.96
N HIS A 259 -5.89 28.21 -13.44
CA HIS A 259 -4.75 29.05 -13.73
C HIS A 259 -3.85 28.41 -14.79
N LYS A 260 -3.53 29.15 -15.84
CA LYS A 260 -2.59 28.72 -16.91
C LYS A 260 -1.21 28.29 -16.34
N GLY A 261 -0.88 28.71 -15.10
CA GLY A 261 0.33 28.30 -14.38
C GLY A 261 0.39 26.82 -14.04
N ILE A 262 -0.75 26.13 -13.81
CA ILE A 262 -0.76 24.68 -13.51
C ILE A 262 -0.20 23.89 -14.69
N GLY A 263 -0.69 24.19 -15.91
CA GLY A 263 -0.16 23.55 -17.12
C GLY A 263 1.34 23.73 -17.27
N LYS A 264 1.85 24.94 -17.00
CA LYS A 264 3.30 25.21 -17.04
C LYS A 264 4.10 24.41 -16.02
N ILE A 265 3.57 24.18 -14.81
CA ILE A 265 4.26 23.32 -13.81
C ILE A 265 4.29 21.87 -14.30
N ILE A 266 3.17 21.36 -14.81
CA ILE A 266 3.08 19.99 -15.30
C ILE A 266 4.03 19.81 -16.49
N ASP A 267 4.01 20.75 -17.44
CA ASP A 267 4.91 20.73 -18.60
C ASP A 267 6.37 20.82 -18.16
N LYS A 268 6.72 21.74 -17.24
CA LYS A 268 8.06 21.84 -16.69
C LYS A 268 8.50 20.54 -16.00
N LYS A 269 7.62 19.90 -15.23
CA LYS A 269 7.92 18.62 -14.59
C LYS A 269 8.14 17.49 -15.60
N LEU A 270 7.38 17.47 -16.69
CA LEU A 270 7.60 16.55 -17.81
C LEU A 270 8.92 16.83 -18.53
N ASP A 271 9.23 18.11 -18.76
CA ASP A 271 10.48 18.56 -19.38
C ASP A 271 11.69 18.21 -18.49
N ASP A 272 11.58 18.39 -17.16
CA ASP A 272 12.61 18.01 -16.19
C ASP A 272 12.88 16.48 -16.20
N LEU A 273 11.88 15.66 -16.54
CA LEU A 273 12.06 14.22 -16.73
C LEU A 273 12.77 13.87 -18.04
N GLY A 274 12.77 14.78 -19.02
CA GLY A 274 13.35 14.59 -20.33
C GLY A 274 12.70 13.46 -21.14
N GLU A 275 13.42 12.95 -22.15
CA GLU A 275 12.98 11.78 -22.92
C GLU A 275 13.01 10.50 -22.08
N MET A 276 12.19 9.52 -22.47
CA MET A 276 12.18 8.23 -21.75
C MET A 276 13.54 7.54 -21.87
N SER A 277 14.16 7.30 -20.73
CA SER A 277 15.42 6.55 -20.68
C SER A 277 15.21 5.07 -21.04
N ASN A 278 16.29 4.42 -21.52
CA ASN A 278 16.25 2.97 -21.79
C ASN A 278 15.83 2.15 -20.56
N ALA A 279 16.15 2.61 -19.37
CA ALA A 279 15.76 1.96 -18.12
C ALA A 279 14.26 2.10 -17.84
N GLU A 280 13.66 3.28 -18.07
CA GLU A 280 12.22 3.48 -18.01
C GLU A 280 11.49 2.59 -19.02
N ILE A 281 11.96 2.53 -20.27
CA ILE A 281 11.35 1.70 -21.32
C ILE A 281 11.39 0.21 -20.94
N ARG A 282 12.55 -0.28 -20.45
CA ARG A 282 12.67 -1.68 -20.00
C ARG A 282 11.75 -1.98 -18.84
N THR A 283 11.69 -1.09 -17.84
CA THR A 283 10.78 -1.23 -16.69
C THR A 283 9.32 -1.25 -17.14
N LEU A 284 8.94 -0.36 -18.06
CA LEU A 284 7.59 -0.34 -18.63
C LEU A 284 7.28 -1.63 -19.38
N LEU A 285 8.20 -2.13 -20.20
CA LEU A 285 8.00 -3.37 -20.95
C LEU A 285 7.83 -4.57 -20.02
N VAL A 286 8.70 -4.72 -19.01
CA VAL A 286 8.58 -5.79 -18.01
C VAL A 286 7.24 -5.66 -17.25
N PHE A 287 6.89 -4.46 -16.80
CA PHE A 287 5.63 -4.22 -16.13
C PHE A 287 4.42 -4.60 -17.00
N VAL A 288 4.37 -4.12 -18.25
CA VAL A 288 3.27 -4.43 -19.18
C VAL A 288 3.21 -5.92 -19.47
N LEU A 289 4.35 -6.58 -19.67
CA LEU A 289 4.41 -8.03 -19.89
C LEU A 289 3.86 -8.79 -18.68
N THR A 290 4.30 -8.45 -17.47
CA THR A 290 3.84 -9.11 -16.24
C THR A 290 2.35 -8.91 -16.00
N ALA A 291 1.87 -7.68 -16.15
CA ALA A 291 0.44 -7.36 -16.03
C ALA A 291 -0.40 -8.12 -17.09
N SER A 292 0.11 -8.20 -18.34
CA SER A 292 -0.54 -8.95 -19.41
C SER A 292 -0.60 -10.45 -19.12
N LEU A 293 0.44 -11.02 -18.51
CA LEU A 293 0.46 -12.43 -18.09
C LEU A 293 -0.55 -12.68 -16.97
N TRP A 294 -0.65 -11.80 -15.96
CA TRP A 294 -1.66 -11.94 -14.90
C TRP A 294 -3.09 -11.87 -15.43
N ILE A 295 -3.37 -10.92 -16.32
CA ILE A 295 -4.71 -10.72 -16.88
C ILE A 295 -5.03 -11.79 -17.93
N GLY A 296 -4.04 -12.17 -18.75
CA GLY A 296 -4.20 -13.10 -19.87
C GLY A 296 -3.94 -14.58 -19.54
N LYS A 297 -3.61 -14.91 -18.30
CA LYS A 297 -3.28 -16.28 -17.86
C LYS A 297 -4.26 -17.32 -18.37
N GLY A 298 -5.55 -17.13 -18.12
CA GLY A 298 -6.60 -18.06 -18.55
C GLY A 298 -6.74 -18.23 -20.07
N LEU A 299 -6.29 -17.25 -20.85
CA LEU A 299 -6.28 -17.31 -22.32
C LEU A 299 -5.02 -18.00 -22.84
N ILE A 300 -3.89 -17.91 -22.12
CA ILE A 300 -2.58 -18.39 -22.53
C ILE A 300 -2.36 -19.85 -22.15
N GLU A 301 -2.81 -20.27 -20.96
CA GLU A 301 -2.62 -21.65 -20.43
C GLU A 301 -3.03 -22.75 -21.38
N PRO A 302 -4.17 -22.71 -22.12
CA PRO A 302 -4.56 -23.74 -23.08
C PRO A 302 -3.54 -23.99 -24.19
N PHE A 303 -2.73 -22.98 -24.52
CA PHE A 303 -1.70 -23.07 -25.57
C PHE A 303 -0.33 -23.50 -25.05
N LEU A 304 -0.14 -23.60 -23.73
CA LEU A 304 1.14 -23.94 -23.11
C LEU A 304 1.39 -25.45 -22.95
N GLY A 305 0.57 -26.32 -23.56
CA GLY A 305 0.81 -27.75 -23.57
C GLY A 305 0.82 -28.42 -22.18
N GLY A 306 0.05 -27.89 -21.22
CA GLY A 306 -0.06 -28.44 -19.87
C GLY A 306 0.82 -27.73 -18.81
N LEU A 307 1.53 -26.67 -19.18
CA LEU A 307 2.19 -25.79 -18.19
C LEU A 307 1.14 -24.95 -17.46
N VAL A 308 1.20 -24.96 -16.13
CA VAL A 308 0.30 -24.19 -15.28
C VAL A 308 1.02 -22.93 -14.81
N LEU A 309 0.45 -21.77 -15.15
CA LEU A 309 0.92 -20.47 -14.68
C LEU A 309 0.27 -20.14 -13.35
N ASN A 310 1.03 -19.79 -12.33
CA ASN A 310 0.47 -19.23 -11.12
C ASN A 310 0.93 -17.77 -10.93
N ASP A 311 0.10 -16.98 -10.22
CA ASP A 311 0.34 -15.55 -10.05
C ASP A 311 1.69 -15.25 -9.40
N ALA A 312 2.13 -16.09 -8.45
CA ALA A 312 3.41 -15.90 -7.76
C ALA A 312 4.61 -16.16 -8.70
N SER A 313 4.52 -17.18 -9.58
CA SER A 313 5.57 -17.45 -10.57
C SER A 313 5.67 -16.31 -11.59
N ILE A 314 4.53 -15.78 -12.05
CA ILE A 314 4.49 -14.60 -12.93
C ILE A 314 5.13 -13.40 -12.23
N ALA A 315 4.81 -13.17 -10.94
CA ALA A 315 5.38 -12.08 -10.15
C ALA A 315 6.91 -12.17 -10.07
N ILE A 316 7.45 -13.34 -9.75
CA ILE A 316 8.90 -13.56 -9.63
C ILE A 316 9.59 -13.51 -10.99
N PHE A 317 8.94 -13.98 -12.06
CA PHE A 317 9.47 -13.85 -13.42
C PHE A 317 9.63 -12.38 -13.85
N GLY A 318 8.68 -11.52 -13.47
CA GLY A 318 8.74 -10.09 -13.75
C GLY A 318 9.70 -9.29 -12.85
N ALA A 319 10.11 -9.85 -11.70
CA ALA A 319 10.96 -9.20 -10.71
C ALA A 319 12.46 -9.32 -11.04
#